data_63a94bc02673ab8f95b6ba209d57869b
#
_entry.id   63a94bc02673ab8f95b6ba209d57869b
#
_cell.length_a   1.000
_cell.length_b   1.000
_cell.length_c   1.000
_cell.angle_alpha   90.00
_cell.angle_beta   90.00
_cell.angle_gamma   90.00
#
_symmetry.space_group_name_H-M   'P 1'
#
loop_
_entity.id
_entity.type
_entity.pdbx_description
1 polymer ?
#
loop_
_entity_poly.entity_id
_entity_poly.type
_entity_poly.pdbx_seq_one_letter_code
_entity_poly.pdbx_strand_id
1 'polypeptide(L)'
;MDDMYRDYILDHYKNPRNFGELEGATHTYHDSNPLCGDEMTMQLKIGDGHVDDVHFVGKGCAISQASASILTEEVKGKTLDEVKAIDRDHVLANLGIPISPARIKCALLGLKALKGAAWGLTAWPGEEVKAK
;
A
#
# COMPACT_ATOMS: atom_id res chain seq x y z
N MET A 1 -9.63 -16.01 16.26
CA MET A 1 -9.80 -14.78 15.50
C MET A 1 -8.51 -14.27 14.93
N ASP A 2 -7.56 -13.98 15.81
CA ASP A 2 -6.27 -13.47 15.35
C ASP A 2 -5.54 -14.44 14.45
N ASP A 3 -5.73 -15.73 14.63
CA ASP A 3 -5.08 -16.75 13.81
C ASP A 3 -5.50 -16.66 12.35
N MET A 4 -6.78 -16.35 12.11
CA MET A 4 -7.29 -16.22 10.76
C MET A 4 -6.65 -15.03 10.05
N TYR A 5 -6.55 -13.91 10.74
CA TYR A 5 -5.90 -12.72 10.17
C TYR A 5 -4.41 -12.93 10.02
N ARG A 6 -3.78 -13.62 10.96
CA ARG A 6 -2.36 -13.94 10.84
C ARG A 6 -2.09 -14.78 9.61
N ASP A 7 -2.91 -15.80 9.37
CA ASP A 7 -2.76 -16.66 8.20
C ASP A 7 -2.97 -15.88 6.91
N TYR A 8 -3.92 -14.94 6.92
CA TYR A 8 -4.18 -14.08 5.78
C TYR A 8 -2.96 -13.20 5.46
N ILE A 9 -2.37 -12.61 6.48
CA ILE A 9 -1.18 -11.78 6.31
C ILE A 9 -0.01 -12.63 5.80
N LEU A 10 0.19 -13.80 6.36
CA LEU A 10 1.28 -14.68 5.94
C LEU A 10 1.10 -15.15 4.51
N ASP A 11 -0.14 -15.43 4.10
CA ASP A 11 -0.41 -15.82 2.72
C ASP A 11 -0.04 -14.70 1.75
N HIS A 12 -0.45 -13.47 2.07
CA HIS A 12 -0.10 -12.32 1.23
C HIS A 12 1.39 -12.03 1.23
N TYR A 13 2.07 -12.33 2.32
CA TYR A 13 3.52 -12.16 2.38
C TYR A 13 4.24 -13.21 1.55
N LYS A 14 3.83 -14.46 1.64
CA LYS A 14 4.47 -15.57 0.92
C LYS A 14 4.11 -15.58 -0.55
N ASN A 15 2.90 -15.16 -0.87
CA ASN A 15 2.35 -15.18 -2.22
C ASN A 15 1.77 -13.82 -2.56
N PRO A 16 2.61 -12.77 -2.66
CA PRO A 16 2.09 -11.42 -2.89
C PRO A 16 1.39 -11.32 -4.24
N ARG A 17 0.23 -10.66 -4.22
CA ARG A 17 -0.56 -10.43 -5.42
C ARG A 17 -0.04 -9.17 -6.11
N ASN A 18 -0.10 -9.19 -7.45
CA ASN A 18 0.31 -8.03 -8.25
C ASN A 18 1.75 -7.61 -7.93
N PHE A 19 2.61 -8.58 -7.70
CA PHE A 19 4.01 -8.35 -7.39
C PHE A 19 4.83 -8.41 -8.67
N GLY A 20 5.75 -7.48 -8.84
CA GLY A 20 6.60 -7.41 -10.01
C GLY A 20 6.47 -6.09 -10.72
N GLU A 21 7.23 -5.92 -11.79
CA GLU A 21 7.15 -4.70 -12.58
C GLU A 21 5.87 -4.67 -13.41
N LEU A 22 5.30 -3.48 -13.55
CA LEU A 22 4.10 -3.27 -14.36
C LEU A 22 4.51 -2.67 -15.69
N GLU A 23 4.35 -3.44 -16.77
CA GLU A 23 4.62 -2.95 -18.10
C GLU A 23 3.58 -1.91 -18.49
N GLY A 24 4.05 -0.78 -19.01
CA GLY A 24 3.14 0.29 -19.41
C GLY A 24 2.64 1.15 -18.27
N ALA A 25 3.31 1.11 -17.13
CA ALA A 25 2.91 1.95 -16.00
C ALA A 25 2.92 3.42 -16.38
N THR A 26 1.85 4.12 -15.96
CA THR A 26 1.76 5.57 -16.20
C THR A 26 2.27 6.36 -15.01
N HIS A 27 2.28 5.75 -13.83
CA HIS A 27 2.68 6.40 -12.59
C HIS A 27 3.53 5.42 -11.78
N THR A 28 4.67 5.89 -11.29
CA THR A 28 5.58 5.07 -10.48
C THR A 28 6.13 5.92 -9.36
N TYR A 29 6.19 5.35 -8.17
CA TYR A 29 6.75 6.05 -7.02
C TYR A 29 7.44 5.05 -6.10
N HIS A 30 8.65 5.40 -5.67
CA HIS A 30 9.43 4.61 -4.73
C HIS A 30 9.50 5.33 -3.39
N ASP A 31 9.31 4.57 -2.32
CA ASP A 31 9.42 5.14 -0.98
C ASP A 31 10.06 4.12 -0.04
N SER A 32 10.45 4.60 1.11
CA SER A 32 11.08 3.74 2.10
C SER A 32 10.73 4.21 3.51
N ASN A 33 10.86 3.28 4.46
CA ASN A 33 10.75 3.62 5.86
C ASN A 33 12.16 3.45 6.47
N PRO A 34 12.90 4.54 6.65
CA PRO A 34 14.29 4.43 7.11
C PRO A 34 14.43 3.84 8.51
N LEU A 35 13.37 3.88 9.31
CA LEU A 35 13.43 3.34 10.67
C LEU A 35 13.55 1.83 10.68
N CYS A 36 12.96 1.13 9.70
CA CYS A 36 13.03 -0.33 9.65
C CYS A 36 13.63 -0.86 8.36
N GLY A 37 14.04 0.02 7.45
CA GLY A 37 14.69 -0.40 6.20
C GLY A 37 13.76 -0.97 5.15
N ASP A 38 12.45 -0.86 5.33
CA ASP A 38 11.49 -1.30 4.32
C ASP A 38 11.53 -0.37 3.12
N GLU A 39 11.39 -0.95 1.92
CA GLU A 39 11.34 -0.19 0.68
C GLU A 39 10.17 -0.67 -0.15
N MET A 40 9.58 0.22 -0.91
CA MET A 40 8.43 -0.13 -1.75
C MET A 40 8.35 0.76 -2.97
N THR A 41 8.16 0.15 -4.13
CA THR A 41 7.86 0.86 -5.37
C THR A 41 6.45 0.47 -5.77
N MET A 42 5.60 1.45 -5.98
CA MET A 42 4.23 1.24 -6.42
C MET A 42 4.10 1.75 -7.84
N GLN A 43 3.55 0.93 -8.74
CA GLN A 43 3.35 1.27 -10.14
C GLN A 43 1.88 1.18 -10.48
N LEU A 44 1.37 2.22 -11.12
CA LEU A 44 -0.05 2.29 -11.50
C LEU A 44 -0.16 2.49 -13.00
N LYS A 45 -1.22 1.90 -13.56
CA LYS A 45 -1.65 2.21 -14.90
C LYS A 45 -3.01 2.89 -14.74
N ILE A 46 -3.05 4.19 -14.96
CA ILE A 46 -4.26 5.00 -14.77
C ILE A 46 -4.81 5.39 -16.12
N GLY A 47 -6.10 5.15 -16.32
CA GLY A 47 -6.80 5.54 -17.54
C GLY A 47 -8.23 5.91 -17.22
N ASP A 48 -8.70 7.01 -17.81
CA ASP A 48 -10.07 7.49 -17.67
C ASP A 48 -10.52 7.61 -16.20
N GLY A 49 -9.59 8.06 -15.33
CA GLY A 49 -9.91 8.26 -13.92
C GLY A 49 -10.00 6.99 -13.09
N HIS A 50 -9.55 5.87 -13.63
CA HIS A 50 -9.57 4.58 -12.94
C HIS A 50 -8.16 4.01 -12.86
N VAL A 51 -7.94 3.17 -11.85
CA VAL A 51 -6.72 2.37 -11.74
C VAL A 51 -6.94 1.09 -12.55
N ASP A 52 -6.44 1.07 -13.78
CA ASP A 52 -6.60 -0.09 -14.65
C ASP A 52 -5.78 -1.28 -14.17
N ASP A 53 -4.59 -1.01 -13.65
CA ASP A 53 -3.73 -2.04 -13.10
C ASP A 53 -2.79 -1.43 -12.06
N VAL A 54 -2.30 -2.27 -11.17
CA VAL A 54 -1.38 -1.83 -10.13
C VAL A 54 -0.47 -3.00 -9.78
N HIS A 55 0.82 -2.72 -9.67
CA HIS A 55 1.82 -3.69 -9.22
C HIS A 55 2.72 -3.03 -8.19
N PHE A 56 3.40 -3.87 -7.42
CA PHE A 56 4.40 -3.34 -6.51
C PHE A 56 5.61 -4.27 -6.46
N VAL A 57 6.74 -3.70 -6.14
CA VAL A 57 7.93 -4.45 -5.75
C VAL A 57 8.45 -3.80 -4.48
N GLY A 58 9.06 -4.62 -3.63
CA GLY A 58 9.58 -4.08 -2.39
C GLY A 58 10.24 -5.17 -1.58
N LYS A 59 10.85 -4.74 -0.50
CA LYS A 59 11.45 -5.65 0.48
C LYS A 59 11.24 -5.05 1.85
N GLY A 60 11.12 -5.92 2.84
CA GLY A 60 10.87 -5.48 4.20
C GLY A 60 10.16 -6.57 4.98
N CYS A 61 9.53 -6.16 6.07
CA CYS A 61 8.88 -7.11 6.95
C CYS A 61 7.57 -7.65 6.35
N ALA A 62 7.07 -8.72 6.97
CA ALA A 62 5.84 -9.35 6.50
C ALA A 62 4.66 -8.37 6.50
N ILE A 63 4.62 -7.46 7.47
CA ILE A 63 3.52 -6.49 7.58
C ILE A 63 3.49 -5.55 6.37
N SER A 64 4.65 -4.99 6.00
CA SER A 64 4.68 -4.05 4.87
C SER A 64 4.35 -4.76 3.55
N GLN A 65 4.88 -5.95 3.35
CA GLN A 65 4.65 -6.69 2.12
C GLN A 65 3.19 -7.15 2.00
N ALA A 66 2.65 -7.70 3.08
CA ALA A 66 1.26 -8.16 3.07
C ALA A 66 0.29 -7.00 2.89
N SER A 67 0.53 -5.89 3.58
CA SER A 67 -0.33 -4.72 3.48
C SER A 67 -0.38 -4.20 2.04
N ALA A 68 0.78 -4.11 1.38
CA ALA A 68 0.84 -3.66 -0.01
C ALA A 68 0.10 -4.62 -0.94
N SER A 69 0.29 -5.93 -0.75
CA SER A 69 -0.39 -6.94 -1.55
C SER A 69 -1.91 -6.82 -1.44
N ILE A 70 -2.40 -6.72 -0.21
CA ILE A 70 -3.84 -6.56 0.05
C ILE A 70 -4.35 -5.29 -0.63
N LEU A 71 -3.62 -4.21 -0.48
CA LEU A 71 -4.01 -2.92 -1.03
C LEU A 71 -4.11 -2.95 -2.55
N THR A 72 -3.17 -3.63 -3.23
CA THR A 72 -3.21 -3.70 -4.70
C THR A 72 -4.46 -4.42 -5.19
N GLU A 73 -4.89 -5.47 -4.49
CA GLU A 73 -6.11 -6.15 -4.87
C GLU A 73 -7.34 -5.25 -4.69
N GLU A 74 -7.29 -4.41 -3.68
CA GLU A 74 -8.39 -3.51 -3.36
C GLU A 74 -8.55 -2.38 -4.38
N VAL A 75 -7.44 -1.79 -4.81
CA VAL A 75 -7.51 -0.59 -5.63
C VAL A 75 -7.64 -0.86 -7.12
N LYS A 76 -7.31 -2.06 -7.55
CA LYS A 76 -7.40 -2.41 -8.97
C LYS A 76 -8.86 -2.28 -9.44
N GLY A 77 -9.06 -1.48 -10.47
CA GLY A 77 -10.40 -1.25 -11.01
C GLY A 77 -11.19 -0.13 -10.35
N LYS A 78 -10.66 0.47 -9.30
CA LYS A 78 -11.37 1.54 -8.60
C LYS A 78 -11.10 2.89 -9.25
N THR A 79 -12.03 3.84 -9.03
CA THR A 79 -11.82 5.21 -9.47
C THR A 79 -10.76 5.88 -8.60
N LEU A 80 -10.17 6.95 -9.11
CA LEU A 80 -9.19 7.71 -8.33
C LEU A 80 -9.81 8.28 -7.06
N ASP A 81 -11.08 8.70 -7.11
CA ASP A 81 -11.76 9.21 -5.92
C ASP A 81 -11.91 8.13 -4.87
N GLU A 82 -12.25 6.90 -5.28
CA GLU A 82 -12.36 5.78 -4.34
C GLU A 82 -11.01 5.45 -3.72
N VAL A 83 -9.95 5.50 -4.51
CA VAL A 83 -8.60 5.24 -4.00
C VAL A 83 -8.17 6.35 -3.03
N LYS A 84 -8.51 7.59 -3.35
CA LYS A 84 -8.16 8.72 -2.49
C LYS A 84 -8.82 8.63 -1.13
N ALA A 85 -10.00 8.01 -1.05
CA ALA A 85 -10.73 7.86 0.19
C ALA A 85 -10.12 6.82 1.13
N ILE A 86 -9.20 5.99 0.64
CA ILE A 86 -8.54 5.00 1.48
C ILE A 86 -7.62 5.73 2.46
N ASP A 87 -7.83 5.47 3.74
CA ASP A 87 -7.06 6.16 4.78
C ASP A 87 -6.32 5.15 5.65
N ARG A 88 -5.62 5.68 6.64
CA ARG A 88 -4.85 4.91 7.59
C ARG A 88 -5.68 3.84 8.28
N ASP A 89 -6.85 4.22 8.76
CA ASP A 89 -7.69 3.28 9.52
C ASP A 89 -8.18 2.14 8.66
N HIS A 90 -8.45 2.41 7.39
CA HIS A 90 -8.86 1.38 6.44
C HIS A 90 -7.77 0.32 6.27
N VAL A 91 -6.52 0.77 6.09
CA VAL A 91 -5.40 -0.15 5.92
C VAL A 91 -5.18 -0.99 7.18
N LEU A 92 -5.26 -0.35 8.35
CA LEU A 92 -5.08 -1.08 9.60
C LEU A 92 -6.20 -2.10 9.82
N ALA A 93 -7.43 -1.74 9.42
CA ALA A 93 -8.56 -2.68 9.50
C ALA A 93 -8.36 -3.88 8.58
N ASN A 94 -7.76 -3.67 7.41
CA ASN A 94 -7.49 -4.77 6.47
C ASN A 94 -6.58 -5.82 7.10
N LEU A 95 -5.65 -5.42 7.92
CA LEU A 95 -4.73 -6.36 8.56
C LEU A 95 -5.40 -7.14 9.68
N GLY A 96 -6.38 -6.53 10.34
CA GLY A 96 -7.24 -7.22 11.32
C GLY A 96 -6.55 -7.65 12.60
N ILE A 97 -5.30 -7.28 12.81
CA ILE A 97 -4.58 -7.58 14.06
C ILE A 97 -4.03 -6.28 14.64
N PRO A 98 -3.78 -6.26 15.96
CA PRO A 98 -3.15 -5.08 16.55
C PRO A 98 -1.76 -4.86 15.97
N ILE A 99 -1.46 -3.64 15.59
CA ILE A 99 -0.16 -3.26 15.06
C ILE A 99 0.50 -2.35 16.07
N SER A 100 1.69 -2.73 16.52
CA SER A 100 2.42 -1.93 17.50
C SER A 100 2.79 -0.57 16.92
N PRO A 101 2.92 0.46 17.75
CA PRO A 101 3.31 1.79 17.24
C PRO A 101 4.57 1.76 16.38
N ALA A 102 5.52 0.90 16.69
CA ALA A 102 6.76 0.79 15.93
C ALA A 102 6.54 0.24 14.52
N ARG A 103 5.43 -0.48 14.29
CA ARG A 103 5.13 -1.11 13.01
C ARG A 103 4.05 -0.41 12.23
N ILE A 104 3.46 0.65 12.76
CA ILE A 104 2.40 1.38 12.06
C ILE A 104 2.89 1.87 10.71
N LYS A 105 4.09 2.44 10.65
CA LYS A 105 4.62 2.94 9.38
C LYS A 105 4.93 1.82 8.40
N CYS A 106 5.31 0.65 8.90
CA CYS A 106 5.47 -0.52 8.02
C CYS A 106 4.15 -0.87 7.36
N ALA A 107 3.07 -0.86 8.14
CA ALA A 107 1.74 -1.16 7.62
C ALA A 107 1.27 -0.13 6.60
N LEU A 108 1.70 1.12 6.73
CA LEU A 108 1.23 2.23 5.90
C LEU A 108 2.11 2.53 4.70
N LEU A 109 3.26 1.88 4.58
CA LEU A 109 4.21 2.19 3.51
C LEU A 109 3.58 1.99 2.13
N GLY A 110 2.81 0.94 1.94
CA GLY A 110 2.13 0.68 0.67
C GLY A 110 1.16 1.80 0.29
N LEU A 111 0.37 2.25 1.27
CA LEU A 111 -0.57 3.34 1.02
C LEU A 111 0.17 4.65 0.74
N LYS A 112 1.26 4.90 1.46
CA LYS A 112 2.07 6.09 1.22
C LYS A 112 2.62 6.09 -0.21
N ALA A 113 3.16 4.95 -0.65
CA ALA A 113 3.69 4.82 -2.00
C ALA A 113 2.59 4.95 -3.05
N LEU A 114 1.42 4.39 -2.79
CA LEU A 114 0.28 4.48 -3.69
C LEU A 114 -0.14 5.95 -3.88
N LYS A 115 -0.27 6.69 -2.80
CA LYS A 115 -0.66 8.09 -2.89
C LYS A 115 0.43 8.95 -3.49
N GLY A 116 1.70 8.59 -3.26
CA GLY A 116 2.82 9.24 -3.93
C GLY A 116 2.75 9.05 -5.43
N ALA A 117 2.47 7.83 -5.89
CA ALA A 117 2.37 7.53 -7.31
C ALA A 117 1.19 8.25 -7.95
N ALA A 118 0.04 8.24 -7.29
CA ALA A 118 -1.18 8.78 -7.88
C ALA A 118 -1.24 10.30 -7.85
N TRP A 119 -0.76 10.91 -6.77
CA TRP A 119 -0.94 12.36 -6.56
C TRP A 119 0.32 13.10 -6.12
N GLY A 120 1.45 12.43 -6.01
CA GLY A 120 2.67 13.07 -5.53
C GLY A 120 2.66 13.41 -4.04
N LEU A 121 1.76 12.81 -3.28
CA LEU A 121 1.69 13.04 -1.84
C LEU A 121 2.84 12.32 -1.15
N THR A 122 3.54 13.02 -0.28
CA THR A 122 4.74 12.48 0.36
C THR A 122 4.61 12.32 1.88
N ALA A 123 3.52 12.80 2.46
CA ALA A 123 3.30 12.65 3.90
C ALA A 123 2.80 11.25 4.22
N TRP A 124 3.10 10.78 5.44
CA TRP A 124 2.56 9.51 5.89
C TRP A 124 1.05 9.62 6.07
N PRO A 125 0.29 8.56 5.69
CA PRO A 125 -1.16 8.55 5.90
C PRO A 125 -1.48 8.77 7.39
N GLY A 126 -2.34 9.71 7.66
CA GLY A 126 -2.68 10.13 9.01
C GLY A 126 -1.86 11.30 9.52
N GLU A 127 -0.80 11.63 8.79
CA GLU A 127 0.06 12.77 9.13
C GLU A 127 0.03 13.86 8.06
N GLU A 128 -0.88 13.73 7.11
CA GLU A 128 -0.99 14.70 6.03
C GLU A 128 -1.32 16.08 6.60
N VAL A 129 -0.60 17.07 6.10
CA VAL A 129 -0.87 18.44 6.47
C VAL A 129 -2.18 18.86 5.83
N LYS A 130 -3.06 19.46 6.60
CA LYS A 130 -4.31 19.96 6.07
C LYS A 130 -4.03 20.99 4.99
N ALA A 131 -4.89 21.01 3.99
CA ALA A 131 -4.76 21.96 2.89
C ALA A 131 -4.77 23.38 3.46
N LYS A 132 -3.89 24.19 2.95
CA LYS A 132 -3.80 25.57 3.38
C LYS A 132 -4.84 26.41 2.71
#